data_3dade14f01d1cd3158409b4c25caf855
#
_entry.id   3dade14f01d1cd3158409b4c25caf855
#
_cell.length_a   1.000
_cell.length_b   1.000
_cell.length_c   1.000
_cell.angle_alpha   90.00
_cell.angle_beta   90.00
_cell.angle_gamma   90.00
#
_symmetry.space_group_name_H-M   'P 1'
#
loop_
_entity.id
_entity.type
_entity.pdbx_description
1 polymer ?
#
loop_
_entity_poly.entity_id
_entity_poly.type
_entity_poly.pdbx_seq_one_letter_code
_entity_poly.pdbx_strand_id
1 'polypeptide(L)'
;MRRVFLACLLMLLSLPAFAGTSYEFKATGPETAHLSIEAVGDIEAIEPLIKDFQMLEPGLSITYVDNLTNDLFEMMKAACAKDLIVADLVFSSAVDHMVKLANDGCAQPHTSPETSRAPPFASWHDEVFGFSFEPAVIVYNRNLVPPSDVPRSRDQLVDLLRTKAETYNNRIGTYDIARSGIGYLFGFFDAQQSSAFGRMMEGFGRANAGLYCCTGELLRDIESGKILIGYNLLGSYAYGRYKAGAPIGIVLPRDYTLVLSRAAFVPVHAANPQAGKKFLDYLLSLRGQQMAAEKSFFFAYGQAAPEGVDAAEPELQSGIYRPIPLGPALLAVTDRHKKARLLKEWNQSFQSR
;
A
#
# COMPACT_ATOMS: atom_id res chain seq x y z
N MET A 1 14.68 42.71 52.40
CA MET A 1 14.46 42.71 50.94
C MET A 1 14.70 41.28 50.40
N ARG A 2 13.63 40.48 50.22
CA ARG A 2 13.67 39.12 49.68
C ARG A 2 13.40 39.16 48.16
N ARG A 3 14.36 38.84 47.35
CA ARG A 3 14.17 38.71 45.89
C ARG A 3 13.62 37.33 45.61
N VAL A 4 12.35 37.27 45.10
CA VAL A 4 11.71 36.07 44.58
C VAL A 4 12.19 35.90 43.12
N PHE A 5 12.95 34.85 42.80
CA PHE A 5 13.25 34.46 41.44
C PHE A 5 12.05 33.63 40.92
N LEU A 6 11.33 34.16 39.95
CA LEU A 6 10.30 33.47 39.21
C LEU A 6 10.98 32.64 38.07
N ALA A 7 11.12 31.36 38.27
CA ALA A 7 11.60 30.45 37.23
C ALA A 7 10.44 30.11 36.26
N CYS A 8 10.46 30.70 35.06
CA CYS A 8 9.59 30.27 33.96
C CYS A 8 10.03 28.91 33.47
N LEU A 9 9.27 27.87 33.80
CA LEU A 9 9.39 26.52 33.26
C LEU A 9 8.79 26.52 31.84
N LEU A 10 9.63 26.60 30.80
CA LEU A 10 9.23 26.37 29.42
C LEU A 10 8.93 24.87 29.26
N MET A 11 7.64 24.51 29.27
CA MET A 11 7.21 23.20 28.78
C MET A 11 7.43 23.14 27.26
N LEU A 12 8.50 22.50 26.83
CA LEU A 12 8.68 22.04 25.46
C LEU A 12 7.61 20.95 25.22
N LEU A 13 6.53 21.33 24.55
CA LEU A 13 5.60 20.38 23.95
C LEU A 13 6.34 19.62 22.85
N SER A 14 6.87 18.44 23.20
CA SER A 14 7.35 17.47 22.20
C SER A 14 6.14 16.99 21.42
N LEU A 15 5.97 17.50 20.18
CA LEU A 15 5.12 16.89 19.19
C LEU A 15 5.63 15.47 18.95
N PRO A 16 4.77 14.44 18.86
CA PRO A 16 5.22 13.12 18.45
C PRO A 16 5.82 13.28 17.04
N ALA A 17 7.12 13.00 16.92
CA ALA A 17 7.76 12.90 15.63
C ALA A 17 7.26 11.60 15.00
N PHE A 18 6.36 11.67 14.03
CA PHE A 18 6.10 10.62 13.08
C PHE A 18 7.35 10.54 12.19
N ALA A 19 8.30 9.73 12.59
CA ALA A 19 9.57 9.63 11.88
C ALA A 19 9.49 8.48 10.88
N GLY A 20 9.05 8.80 9.65
CA GLY A 20 9.30 7.95 8.49
C GLY A 20 10.81 7.80 8.24
N THR A 21 11.20 6.83 7.42
CA THR A 21 12.60 6.67 7.01
C THR A 21 12.87 7.57 5.81
N SER A 22 13.83 8.49 5.95
CA SER A 22 14.19 9.47 4.91
C SER A 22 15.37 8.99 4.07
N TYR A 23 15.27 9.23 2.75
CA TYR A 23 16.27 8.92 1.74
C TYR A 23 16.52 10.16 0.88
N GLU A 24 17.83 10.51 0.72
CA GLU A 24 18.24 11.69 -0.03
C GLU A 24 18.87 11.30 -1.36
N PHE A 25 18.37 11.88 -2.45
CA PHE A 25 18.87 11.72 -3.80
C PHE A 25 19.40 13.08 -4.30
N LYS A 26 20.71 13.24 -4.32
CA LYS A 26 21.33 14.45 -4.82
C LYS A 26 21.06 14.62 -6.32
N ALA A 27 20.98 15.87 -6.77
CA ALA A 27 20.91 16.15 -8.21
C ALA A 27 22.12 15.54 -8.94
N THR A 28 21.90 14.99 -10.13
CA THR A 28 22.97 14.40 -10.95
C THR A 28 23.75 15.43 -11.76
N GLY A 29 23.23 16.66 -11.87
CA GLY A 29 23.84 17.86 -12.43
C GLY A 29 23.86 19.02 -11.42
N PRO A 30 24.12 20.27 -11.86
CA PRO A 30 23.97 21.44 -10.99
C PRO A 30 22.53 21.52 -10.44
N GLU A 31 22.39 21.58 -9.12
CA GLU A 31 21.10 21.65 -8.47
C GLU A 31 20.37 22.96 -8.79
N THR A 32 19.17 22.86 -9.30
CA THR A 32 18.28 23.98 -9.66
C THR A 32 16.97 23.98 -8.91
N ALA A 33 16.54 22.81 -8.40
CA ALA A 33 15.30 22.65 -7.65
C ALA A 33 15.36 21.44 -6.73
N HIS A 34 14.41 21.38 -5.80
CA HIS A 34 14.21 20.28 -4.86
C HIS A 34 12.77 19.74 -4.96
N LEU A 35 12.62 18.43 -4.79
CA LEU A 35 11.33 17.73 -4.72
C LEU A 35 11.27 16.96 -3.40
N SER A 36 10.27 17.24 -2.58
CA SER A 36 9.98 16.47 -1.37
C SER A 36 8.80 15.53 -1.61
N ILE A 37 8.98 14.25 -1.26
CA ILE A 37 7.98 13.20 -1.43
C ILE A 37 7.71 12.56 -0.08
N GLU A 38 6.47 12.62 0.38
CA GLU A 38 5.97 11.85 1.52
C GLU A 38 5.14 10.67 1.01
N ALA A 39 5.55 9.46 1.33
CA ALA A 39 4.99 8.30 0.67
C ALA A 39 4.84 7.06 1.58
N VAL A 40 4.14 6.08 1.08
CA VAL A 40 4.14 4.71 1.59
C VAL A 40 4.66 3.81 0.48
N GLY A 41 5.87 3.31 0.66
CA GLY A 41 6.47 2.40 -0.31
C GLY A 41 7.94 2.14 -0.01
N ASP A 42 8.28 0.86 0.15
CA ASP A 42 9.66 0.45 0.42
C ASP A 42 10.58 1.04 -0.66
N ILE A 43 11.70 1.60 -0.22
CA ILE A 43 12.64 2.31 -1.11
C ILE A 43 13.13 1.45 -2.28
N GLU A 44 13.27 0.15 -2.08
CA GLU A 44 13.70 -0.80 -3.12
C GLU A 44 12.75 -0.83 -4.34
N ALA A 45 11.47 -0.53 -4.13
CA ALA A 45 10.48 -0.45 -5.21
C ALA A 45 10.44 0.92 -5.88
N ILE A 46 10.84 1.99 -5.18
CA ILE A 46 10.69 3.37 -5.66
C ILE A 46 12.00 3.97 -6.17
N GLU A 47 13.12 3.57 -5.61
CA GLU A 47 14.44 4.08 -5.99
C GLU A 47 14.73 4.01 -7.50
N PRO A 48 14.39 2.89 -8.23
CA PRO A 48 14.60 2.84 -9.68
C PRO A 48 13.83 3.92 -10.44
N LEU A 49 12.61 4.25 -9.99
CA LEU A 49 11.78 5.30 -10.58
C LEU A 49 12.36 6.69 -10.31
N ILE A 50 12.82 6.94 -9.09
CA ILE A 50 13.48 8.21 -8.72
C ILE A 50 14.74 8.41 -9.57
N LYS A 51 15.60 7.40 -9.66
CA LYS A 51 16.85 7.49 -10.42
C LYS A 51 16.63 7.69 -11.92
N ASP A 52 15.63 7.01 -12.49
CA ASP A 52 15.27 7.19 -13.90
C ASP A 52 14.69 8.58 -14.15
N PHE A 53 13.87 9.10 -13.24
CA PHE A 53 13.35 10.47 -13.34
C PHE A 53 14.47 11.52 -13.25
N GLN A 54 15.46 11.33 -12.39
CA GLN A 54 16.62 12.24 -12.30
C GLN A 54 17.47 12.26 -13.58
N MET A 55 17.42 11.21 -14.42
CA MET A 55 18.06 11.28 -15.75
C MET A 55 17.31 12.25 -16.69
N LEU A 56 16.01 12.46 -16.50
CA LEU A 56 15.21 13.44 -17.24
C LEU A 56 15.32 14.84 -16.66
N GLU A 57 15.49 14.95 -15.35
CA GLU A 57 15.56 16.19 -14.58
C GLU A 57 16.85 16.23 -13.74
N PRO A 58 18.04 16.35 -14.40
CA PRO A 58 19.34 16.21 -13.73
C PRO A 58 19.65 17.27 -12.69
N GLY A 59 18.99 18.42 -12.74
CA GLY A 59 19.10 19.49 -11.75
C GLY A 59 18.19 19.34 -10.52
N LEU A 60 17.45 18.23 -10.40
CA LEU A 60 16.50 18.02 -9.31
C LEU A 60 17.09 17.13 -8.23
N SER A 61 17.23 17.64 -7.00
CA SER A 61 17.43 16.82 -5.81
C SER A 61 16.10 16.33 -5.26
N ILE A 62 16.06 15.15 -4.65
CA ILE A 62 14.81 14.53 -4.17
C ILE A 62 15.00 14.02 -2.74
N THR A 63 14.12 14.42 -1.83
CA THR A 63 13.94 13.78 -0.53
C THR A 63 12.73 12.86 -0.62
N TYR A 64 12.91 11.59 -0.33
CA TYR A 64 11.85 10.60 -0.23
C TYR A 64 11.72 10.13 1.21
N VAL A 65 10.52 10.20 1.77
CA VAL A 65 10.23 9.73 3.13
C VAL A 65 9.23 8.58 3.06
N ASP A 66 9.64 7.40 3.53
CA ASP A 66 8.78 6.22 3.64
C ASP A 66 8.09 6.17 4.99
N ASN A 67 6.76 6.18 4.97
CA ASN A 67 5.89 6.23 6.13
C ASN A 67 5.01 4.98 6.25
N LEU A 68 4.42 4.79 7.42
CA LEU A 68 3.27 3.89 7.56
C LEU A 68 1.99 4.56 7.04
N THR A 69 1.07 3.77 6.49
CA THR A 69 -0.17 4.27 5.85
C THR A 69 -0.99 5.20 6.73
N ASN A 70 -1.19 4.81 7.99
CA ASN A 70 -2.00 5.60 8.92
C ASN A 70 -1.28 6.88 9.38
N ASP A 71 0.05 6.79 9.56
CA ASP A 71 0.86 7.92 10.02
C ASP A 71 0.92 9.01 8.93
N LEU A 72 1.15 8.63 7.68
CA LEU A 72 1.08 9.53 6.53
C LEU A 72 -0.28 10.24 6.45
N PHE A 73 -1.37 9.50 6.61
CA PHE A 73 -2.71 10.07 6.55
C PHE A 73 -2.96 11.12 7.63
N GLU A 74 -2.65 10.81 8.89
CA GLU A 74 -2.87 11.75 10.00
C GLU A 74 -1.93 12.96 9.90
N MET A 75 -0.68 12.77 9.46
CA MET A 75 0.27 13.84 9.21
C MET A 75 -0.25 14.80 8.12
N MET A 76 -0.64 14.27 6.96
CA MET A 76 -1.12 15.08 5.84
C MET A 76 -2.44 15.79 6.15
N LYS A 77 -3.35 15.14 6.86
CA LYS A 77 -4.59 15.75 7.33
C LYS A 77 -4.34 16.90 8.31
N ALA A 78 -3.41 16.71 9.24
CA ALA A 78 -3.05 17.77 10.20
C ALA A 78 -2.32 18.94 9.51
N ALA A 79 -1.47 18.66 8.53
CA ALA A 79 -0.79 19.67 7.74
C ALA A 79 -1.76 20.50 6.89
N CYS A 80 -2.66 19.83 6.17
CA CYS A 80 -3.71 20.47 5.37
C CYS A 80 -4.59 21.40 6.20
N ALA A 81 -5.04 20.95 7.37
CA ALA A 81 -5.89 21.76 8.27
C ALA A 81 -5.19 23.00 8.87
N LYS A 82 -3.88 23.10 8.75
CA LYS A 82 -3.06 24.18 9.30
C LYS A 82 -2.29 24.95 8.23
N ASP A 83 -2.57 24.70 6.96
CA ASP A 83 -1.87 25.31 5.81
C ASP A 83 -0.34 25.11 5.84
N LEU A 84 0.13 23.94 6.34
CA LEU A 84 1.54 23.65 6.45
C LEU A 84 2.09 22.99 5.17
N ILE A 85 3.29 23.41 4.80
CA ILE A 85 4.07 22.79 3.73
C ILE A 85 4.74 21.53 4.32
N VAL A 86 4.46 20.36 3.73
CA VAL A 86 5.06 19.08 4.17
C VAL A 86 5.71 18.36 2.99
N ALA A 87 5.06 18.34 1.83
CA ALA A 87 5.54 17.64 0.66
C ALA A 87 5.13 18.34 -0.64
N ASP A 88 5.83 18.01 -1.73
CA ASP A 88 5.47 18.43 -3.09
C ASP A 88 4.68 17.35 -3.83
N LEU A 89 4.85 16.08 -3.41
CA LEU A 89 4.05 14.96 -3.87
C LEU A 89 3.79 14.00 -2.71
N VAL A 90 2.59 13.45 -2.69
CA VAL A 90 2.19 12.42 -1.71
C VAL A 90 1.66 11.21 -2.45
N PHE A 91 2.05 9.99 -2.06
CA PHE A 91 1.42 8.77 -2.58
C PHE A 91 1.33 7.65 -1.54
N SER A 92 0.31 6.82 -1.68
CA SER A 92 0.05 5.71 -0.76
C SER A 92 -0.68 4.54 -1.41
N SER A 93 -0.50 3.37 -0.82
CA SER A 93 -1.32 2.19 -1.10
C SER A 93 -2.68 2.21 -0.38
N ALA A 94 -2.84 2.98 0.70
CA ALA A 94 -4.14 3.22 1.32
C ALA A 94 -4.90 4.30 0.53
N VAL A 95 -5.48 3.91 -0.60
CA VAL A 95 -6.08 4.84 -1.57
C VAL A 95 -7.35 5.51 -1.07
N ASP A 96 -8.04 4.92 -0.10
CA ASP A 96 -9.14 5.54 0.63
C ASP A 96 -8.68 6.78 1.39
N HIS A 97 -7.48 6.76 1.97
CA HIS A 97 -6.86 7.93 2.60
C HIS A 97 -6.56 9.04 1.58
N MET A 98 -6.04 8.67 0.40
CA MET A 98 -5.73 9.65 -0.66
C MET A 98 -7.01 10.34 -1.16
N VAL A 99 -8.05 9.55 -1.46
CA VAL A 99 -9.35 10.09 -1.87
C VAL A 99 -9.99 10.93 -0.77
N LYS A 100 -9.86 10.54 0.51
CA LYS A 100 -10.37 11.32 1.64
C LYS A 100 -9.66 12.67 1.76
N LEU A 101 -8.32 12.69 1.66
CA LEU A 101 -7.54 13.94 1.70
C LEU A 101 -7.92 14.88 0.56
N ALA A 102 -8.04 14.38 -0.67
CA ALA A 102 -8.50 15.19 -1.80
C ALA A 102 -9.93 15.71 -1.60
N ASN A 103 -10.86 14.86 -1.13
CA ASN A 103 -12.23 15.29 -0.81
C ASN A 103 -12.28 16.39 0.25
N ASP A 104 -11.31 16.41 1.15
CA ASP A 104 -11.20 17.44 2.20
C ASP A 104 -10.47 18.71 1.72
N GLY A 105 -10.14 18.79 0.41
CA GLY A 105 -9.49 19.95 -0.21
C GLY A 105 -7.97 20.01 -0.04
N CYS A 106 -7.33 18.89 0.30
CA CYS A 106 -5.88 18.84 0.53
C CYS A 106 -5.04 18.63 -0.75
N ALA A 107 -5.67 18.29 -1.86
CA ALA A 107 -5.03 18.09 -3.16
C ALA A 107 -5.33 19.25 -4.11
N GLN A 108 -4.40 19.55 -5.00
CA GLN A 108 -4.64 20.49 -6.09
C GLN A 108 -4.87 19.75 -7.42
N PRO A 109 -5.71 20.27 -8.31
CA PRO A 109 -5.97 19.65 -9.61
C PRO A 109 -4.72 19.70 -10.50
N HIS A 110 -4.57 18.65 -11.32
CA HIS A 110 -3.53 18.56 -12.33
C HIS A 110 -4.07 17.90 -13.59
N THR A 111 -4.01 18.62 -14.70
CA THR A 111 -4.38 18.13 -16.03
C THR A 111 -3.18 18.15 -16.95
N SER A 112 -2.86 17.01 -17.54
CA SER A 112 -1.76 16.84 -18.49
C SER A 112 -2.12 15.75 -19.53
N PRO A 113 -1.33 15.58 -20.59
CA PRO A 113 -1.48 14.43 -21.48
C PRO A 113 -1.35 13.09 -20.76
N GLU A 114 -0.54 13.02 -19.70
CA GLU A 114 -0.33 11.78 -18.93
C GLU A 114 -1.53 11.47 -18.03
N THR A 115 -2.04 12.45 -17.29
CA THR A 115 -3.23 12.28 -16.44
C THR A 115 -4.47 11.91 -17.26
N SER A 116 -4.59 12.42 -18.48
CA SER A 116 -5.71 12.12 -19.40
C SER A 116 -5.69 10.67 -19.92
N ARG A 117 -4.57 9.96 -19.79
CA ARG A 117 -4.43 8.54 -20.16
C ARG A 117 -4.69 7.58 -19.00
N ALA A 118 -4.84 8.09 -17.79
CA ALA A 118 -5.14 7.24 -16.64
C ALA A 118 -6.46 6.49 -16.85
N PRO A 119 -6.53 5.18 -16.52
CA PRO A 119 -7.78 4.45 -16.62
C PRO A 119 -8.86 5.11 -15.74
N PRO A 120 -10.15 5.08 -16.15
CA PRO A 120 -11.24 5.74 -15.40
C PRO A 120 -11.34 5.30 -13.92
N PHE A 121 -10.96 4.07 -13.59
CA PHE A 121 -10.95 3.60 -12.21
C PHE A 121 -9.75 4.12 -11.40
N ALA A 122 -8.73 4.63 -12.06
CA ALA A 122 -7.47 5.08 -11.47
C ALA A 122 -7.32 6.61 -11.45
N SER A 123 -8.40 7.37 -11.58
CA SER A 123 -8.37 8.82 -11.44
C SER A 123 -9.64 9.35 -10.80
N TRP A 124 -9.54 10.44 -10.03
CA TRP A 124 -10.68 11.08 -9.40
C TRP A 124 -10.47 12.59 -9.24
N HIS A 125 -11.45 13.39 -9.73
CA HIS A 125 -11.52 14.86 -9.67
C HIS A 125 -10.32 15.60 -10.29
N ASP A 126 -9.57 14.98 -11.20
CA ASP A 126 -8.27 15.51 -11.67
C ASP A 126 -7.30 15.86 -10.54
N GLU A 127 -7.44 15.29 -9.39
CA GLU A 127 -6.66 15.53 -8.18
C GLU A 127 -5.89 14.31 -7.71
N VAL A 128 -6.46 13.11 -7.82
CA VAL A 128 -5.86 11.85 -7.36
C VAL A 128 -5.70 10.90 -8.53
N PHE A 129 -4.48 10.37 -8.70
CA PHE A 129 -4.13 9.51 -9.83
C PHE A 129 -3.45 8.24 -9.36
N GLY A 130 -3.99 7.10 -9.81
CA GLY A 130 -3.39 5.80 -9.59
C GLY A 130 -2.34 5.50 -10.65
N PHE A 131 -1.16 5.06 -10.23
CA PHE A 131 -0.01 4.86 -11.13
C PHE A 131 0.52 3.42 -11.14
N SER A 132 -0.03 2.50 -10.34
CA SER A 132 0.38 1.10 -10.29
C SER A 132 -0.79 0.14 -10.52
N PHE A 133 -0.48 -1.13 -10.76
CA PHE A 133 -1.43 -2.24 -10.80
C PHE A 133 -0.94 -3.31 -9.83
N GLU A 134 -1.54 -3.39 -8.65
CA GLU A 134 -1.07 -4.22 -7.55
C GLU A 134 -2.16 -5.19 -7.09
N PRO A 135 -2.13 -6.44 -7.55
CA PRO A 135 -3.08 -7.46 -7.08
C PRO A 135 -2.78 -7.85 -5.64
N ALA A 136 -3.84 -8.08 -4.86
CA ALA A 136 -3.76 -8.72 -3.55
C ALA A 136 -3.58 -10.23 -3.74
N VAL A 137 -2.45 -10.77 -3.26
CA VAL A 137 -2.04 -12.15 -3.51
C VAL A 137 -2.01 -12.98 -2.23
N ILE A 138 -2.05 -14.30 -2.41
CA ILE A 138 -1.62 -15.27 -1.41
C ILE A 138 -0.15 -15.60 -1.69
N VAL A 139 0.69 -15.57 -0.65
CA VAL A 139 2.10 -15.93 -0.73
C VAL A 139 2.37 -17.10 0.19
N TYR A 140 3.17 -18.06 -0.25
CA TYR A 140 3.52 -19.22 0.56
C TYR A 140 5.01 -19.57 0.46
N ASN A 141 5.55 -20.24 1.46
CA ASN A 141 6.91 -20.77 1.41
C ASN A 141 6.93 -22.04 0.57
N ARG A 142 7.62 -22.01 -0.61
CA ARG A 142 7.66 -23.14 -1.57
C ARG A 142 8.36 -24.38 -1.04
N ASN A 143 9.27 -24.23 -0.09
CA ASN A 143 10.04 -25.33 0.44
C ASN A 143 9.30 -26.09 1.54
N LEU A 144 8.33 -25.43 2.19
CA LEU A 144 7.68 -25.95 3.40
C LEU A 144 6.18 -26.25 3.21
N VAL A 145 5.52 -25.61 2.23
CA VAL A 145 4.10 -25.86 1.93
C VAL A 145 3.99 -26.89 0.79
N PRO A 146 3.39 -28.07 1.04
CA PRO A 146 3.16 -29.05 -0.01
C PRO A 146 2.26 -28.49 -1.13
N PRO A 147 2.45 -28.87 -2.40
CA PRO A 147 1.61 -28.42 -3.52
C PRO A 147 0.10 -28.64 -3.33
N SER A 148 -0.27 -29.72 -2.61
CA SER A 148 -1.66 -30.04 -2.26
C SER A 148 -2.29 -29.03 -1.29
N ASP A 149 -1.49 -28.28 -0.57
CA ASP A 149 -1.92 -27.36 0.48
C ASP A 149 -1.92 -25.90 0.02
N VAL A 150 -1.46 -25.64 -1.21
CA VAL A 150 -1.43 -24.29 -1.76
C VAL A 150 -2.85 -23.82 -2.09
N PRO A 151 -3.42 -22.85 -1.32
CA PRO A 151 -4.78 -22.39 -1.57
C PRO A 151 -4.82 -21.45 -2.78
N ARG A 152 -5.74 -21.69 -3.71
CA ARG A 152 -5.97 -20.87 -4.91
C ARG A 152 -7.26 -20.06 -4.84
N SER A 153 -7.97 -20.14 -3.72
CA SER A 153 -9.16 -19.34 -3.44
C SER A 153 -9.33 -19.17 -1.92
N ARG A 154 -10.21 -18.26 -1.54
CA ARG A 154 -10.54 -18.03 -0.11
C ARG A 154 -11.21 -19.25 0.51
N ASP A 155 -12.10 -19.91 -0.22
CA ASP A 155 -12.73 -21.14 0.27
C ASP A 155 -11.69 -22.25 0.49
N GLN A 156 -10.72 -22.43 -0.41
CA GLN A 156 -9.61 -23.40 -0.20
C GLN A 156 -8.76 -23.04 1.00
N LEU A 157 -8.49 -21.74 1.24
CA LEU A 157 -7.79 -21.30 2.45
C LEU A 157 -8.58 -21.61 3.72
N VAL A 158 -9.89 -21.35 3.73
CA VAL A 158 -10.77 -21.68 4.86
C VAL A 158 -10.79 -23.19 5.12
N ASP A 159 -10.91 -24.00 4.07
CA ASP A 159 -10.90 -25.46 4.18
C ASP A 159 -9.55 -26.00 4.69
N LEU A 160 -8.43 -25.43 4.23
CA LEU A 160 -7.10 -25.77 4.72
C LEU A 160 -6.98 -25.50 6.23
N LEU A 161 -7.40 -24.32 6.68
CA LEU A 161 -7.36 -23.93 8.09
C LEU A 161 -8.28 -24.79 8.97
N ARG A 162 -9.39 -25.30 8.40
CA ARG A 162 -10.31 -26.20 9.10
C ARG A 162 -9.78 -27.61 9.18
N THR A 163 -9.21 -28.15 8.09
CA THR A 163 -8.82 -29.56 7.98
C THR A 163 -7.41 -29.85 8.48
N LYS A 164 -6.52 -28.85 8.46
CA LYS A 164 -5.12 -28.95 8.88
C LYS A 164 -4.75 -27.90 9.95
N ALA A 165 -5.68 -27.68 10.88
CA ALA A 165 -5.57 -26.66 11.92
C ALA A 165 -4.26 -26.74 12.71
N GLU A 166 -3.83 -27.96 13.10
CA GLU A 166 -2.59 -28.16 13.87
C GLU A 166 -1.33 -27.80 13.06
N THR A 167 -1.29 -28.17 11.77
CA THR A 167 -0.15 -27.90 10.87
C THR A 167 0.07 -26.41 10.65
N TYR A 168 -1.04 -25.66 10.53
CA TYR A 168 -0.99 -24.24 10.21
C TYR A 168 -1.19 -23.31 11.42
N ASN A 169 -1.26 -23.87 12.64
CA ASN A 169 -1.33 -23.08 13.88
C ASN A 169 -0.09 -22.19 14.04
N ASN A 170 -0.28 -20.89 14.24
CA ASN A 170 0.78 -19.87 14.29
C ASN A 170 1.62 -19.78 12.99
N ARG A 171 1.13 -20.31 11.86
CA ARG A 171 1.87 -20.37 10.60
C ARG A 171 1.19 -19.60 9.46
N ILE A 172 0.10 -18.91 9.74
CA ILE A 172 -0.60 -18.04 8.80
C ILE A 172 -0.31 -16.59 9.18
N GLY A 173 -0.20 -15.71 8.19
CA GLY A 173 -0.02 -14.28 8.40
C GLY A 173 -0.97 -13.45 7.54
N THR A 174 -1.43 -12.34 8.08
CA THR A 174 -2.19 -11.32 7.35
C THR A 174 -1.95 -9.95 7.97
N TYR A 175 -2.55 -8.90 7.41
CA TYR A 175 -2.43 -7.57 7.99
C TYR A 175 -3.20 -7.42 9.31
N ASP A 176 -2.64 -6.65 10.22
CA ASP A 176 -3.38 -6.03 11.33
C ASP A 176 -4.21 -4.86 10.79
N ILE A 177 -5.49 -5.08 10.57
CA ILE A 177 -6.36 -4.06 9.98
C ILE A 177 -6.57 -2.82 10.87
N ALA A 178 -6.18 -2.88 12.14
CA ALA A 178 -6.21 -1.71 13.03
C ALA A 178 -5.00 -0.78 12.79
N ARG A 179 -3.85 -1.36 12.43
CA ARG A 179 -2.58 -0.66 12.27
C ARG A 179 -2.22 -0.38 10.81
N SER A 180 -2.65 -1.24 9.90
CA SER A 180 -2.36 -1.16 8.46
C SER A 180 -3.55 -0.59 7.70
N GLY A 181 -3.40 0.60 7.11
CA GLY A 181 -4.44 1.19 6.26
C GLY A 181 -4.73 0.34 5.03
N ILE A 182 -3.70 -0.20 4.37
CA ILE A 182 -3.88 -1.13 3.25
C ILE A 182 -4.57 -2.44 3.69
N GLY A 183 -4.22 -2.96 4.85
CA GLY A 183 -4.87 -4.13 5.43
C GLY A 183 -6.35 -3.87 5.72
N TYR A 184 -6.68 -2.70 6.27
CA TYR A 184 -8.05 -2.29 6.47
C TYR A 184 -8.82 -2.15 5.15
N LEU A 185 -8.23 -1.53 4.14
CA LEU A 185 -8.82 -1.38 2.81
C LEU A 185 -9.17 -2.73 2.19
N PHE A 186 -8.23 -3.67 2.15
CA PHE A 186 -8.48 -5.01 1.63
C PHE A 186 -9.52 -5.78 2.45
N GLY A 187 -9.46 -5.72 3.78
CA GLY A 187 -10.46 -6.35 4.64
C GLY A 187 -11.86 -5.78 4.45
N PHE A 188 -11.98 -4.46 4.23
CA PHE A 188 -13.26 -3.82 3.93
C PHE A 188 -13.86 -4.31 2.62
N PHE A 189 -13.06 -4.41 1.55
CA PHE A 189 -13.54 -4.91 0.26
C PHE A 189 -13.80 -6.41 0.27
N ASP A 190 -12.98 -7.21 0.95
CA ASP A 190 -13.25 -8.65 1.14
C ASP A 190 -14.58 -8.89 1.86
N ALA A 191 -14.89 -8.08 2.88
CA ALA A 191 -16.16 -8.16 3.59
C ALA A 191 -17.37 -7.87 2.71
N GLN A 192 -17.20 -7.11 1.62
CA GLN A 192 -18.26 -6.82 0.67
C GLN A 192 -18.35 -7.84 -0.47
N GLN A 193 -17.21 -8.41 -0.89
CA GLN A 193 -17.13 -9.31 -2.05
C GLN A 193 -17.42 -10.76 -1.72
N SER A 194 -17.20 -11.19 -0.47
CA SER A 194 -17.23 -12.62 -0.15
C SER A 194 -18.03 -12.96 1.11
N SER A 195 -18.99 -13.87 0.96
CA SER A 195 -19.65 -14.52 2.10
C SER A 195 -18.69 -15.40 2.93
N ALA A 196 -17.52 -15.75 2.37
CA ALA A 196 -16.49 -16.51 3.09
C ALA A 196 -15.70 -15.65 4.08
N PHE A 197 -15.79 -14.30 4.03
CA PHE A 197 -14.98 -13.41 4.86
C PHE A 197 -15.11 -13.69 6.36
N GLY A 198 -16.33 -13.88 6.87
CA GLY A 198 -16.55 -14.22 8.28
C GLY A 198 -15.91 -15.56 8.67
N ARG A 199 -16.05 -16.60 7.81
CA ARG A 199 -15.39 -17.90 8.03
C ARG A 199 -13.87 -17.81 7.98
N MET A 200 -13.35 -16.94 7.12
CA MET A 200 -11.91 -16.71 6.99
C MET A 200 -11.36 -16.01 8.24
N MET A 201 -12.02 -14.98 8.75
CA MET A 201 -11.66 -14.33 10.01
C MET A 201 -11.65 -15.33 11.18
N GLU A 202 -12.69 -16.16 11.29
CA GLU A 202 -12.75 -17.22 12.29
C GLU A 202 -11.60 -18.23 12.12
N GLY A 203 -11.30 -18.61 10.88
CA GLY A 203 -10.18 -19.49 10.56
C GLY A 203 -8.83 -18.90 10.98
N PHE A 204 -8.60 -17.62 10.72
CA PHE A 204 -7.41 -16.90 11.16
C PHE A 204 -7.30 -16.85 12.70
N GLY A 205 -8.40 -16.55 13.38
CA GLY A 205 -8.43 -16.55 14.84
C GLY A 205 -8.07 -17.92 15.41
N ARG A 206 -8.69 -19.00 14.91
CA ARG A 206 -8.40 -20.38 15.36
C ARG A 206 -6.97 -20.82 15.04
N ALA A 207 -6.42 -20.42 13.91
CA ALA A 207 -5.05 -20.71 13.51
C ALA A 207 -4.02 -19.81 14.20
N ASN A 208 -4.41 -18.94 15.12
CA ASN A 208 -3.53 -17.96 15.76
C ASN A 208 -2.69 -17.19 14.71
N ALA A 209 -3.33 -16.69 13.66
CA ALA A 209 -2.64 -16.00 12.56
C ALA A 209 -1.85 -14.79 13.07
N GLY A 210 -0.62 -14.63 12.58
CA GLY A 210 0.22 -13.48 12.85
C GLY A 210 -0.36 -12.22 12.17
N LEU A 211 -0.39 -11.11 12.90
CA LEU A 211 -0.88 -9.82 12.43
C LEU A 211 0.28 -8.86 12.17
N TYR A 212 0.37 -8.32 10.95
CA TYR A 212 1.49 -7.53 10.46
C TYR A 212 1.06 -6.13 10.03
N CYS A 213 1.92 -5.12 10.26
CA CYS A 213 1.69 -3.78 9.74
C CYS A 213 1.86 -3.71 8.22
N CYS A 214 2.78 -4.51 7.70
CA CYS A 214 3.44 -4.21 6.44
C CYS A 214 3.74 -5.47 5.63
N THR A 215 3.67 -5.38 4.29
CA THR A 215 3.96 -6.49 3.36
C THR A 215 5.39 -7.03 3.55
N GLY A 216 6.38 -6.14 3.64
CA GLY A 216 7.78 -6.51 3.73
C GLY A 216 8.10 -7.33 5.00
N GLU A 217 7.48 -6.99 6.14
CA GLU A 217 7.64 -7.75 7.38
C GLU A 217 7.08 -9.17 7.26
N LEU A 218 5.85 -9.29 6.74
CA LEU A 218 5.21 -10.59 6.55
C LEU A 218 5.99 -11.46 5.54
N LEU A 219 6.50 -10.87 4.44
CA LEU A 219 7.32 -11.59 3.47
C LEU A 219 8.60 -12.16 4.08
N ARG A 220 9.32 -11.38 4.91
CA ARG A 220 10.51 -11.88 5.63
C ARG A 220 10.18 -13.10 6.51
N ASP A 221 9.04 -13.07 7.19
CA ASP A 221 8.62 -14.20 8.02
C ASP A 221 8.18 -15.42 7.20
N ILE A 222 7.65 -15.20 5.97
CA ILE A 222 7.37 -16.30 5.03
C ILE A 222 8.68 -16.89 4.47
N GLU A 223 9.62 -16.05 4.06
CA GLU A 223 10.93 -16.47 3.53
C GLU A 223 11.70 -17.32 4.54
N SER A 224 11.69 -16.92 5.81
CA SER A 224 12.34 -17.64 6.91
C SER A 224 11.61 -18.93 7.31
N GLY A 225 10.37 -19.13 6.85
CA GLY A 225 9.52 -20.26 7.25
C GLY A 225 8.89 -20.11 8.63
N LYS A 226 8.97 -18.95 9.27
CA LYS A 226 8.22 -18.65 10.50
C LYS A 226 6.71 -18.63 10.22
N ILE A 227 6.32 -18.02 9.10
CA ILE A 227 4.98 -18.08 8.51
C ILE A 227 5.05 -18.97 7.27
N LEU A 228 4.04 -19.79 7.05
CA LEU A 228 3.96 -20.67 5.88
C LEU A 228 3.12 -20.07 4.75
N ILE A 229 2.03 -19.40 5.08
CA ILE A 229 1.11 -18.79 4.12
C ILE A 229 0.72 -17.39 4.60
N GLY A 230 0.84 -16.41 3.73
CA GLY A 230 0.39 -15.03 3.92
C GLY A 230 -0.80 -14.71 3.02
N TYR A 231 -1.75 -13.96 3.55
CA TYR A 231 -2.99 -13.58 2.85
C TYR A 231 -3.07 -12.07 2.61
N ASN A 232 -3.55 -11.69 1.41
CA ASN A 232 -3.75 -10.30 0.97
C ASN A 232 -2.49 -9.43 0.88
N LEU A 233 -1.31 -10.02 0.61
CA LEU A 233 -0.10 -9.24 0.40
C LEU A 233 -0.15 -8.50 -0.95
N LEU A 234 0.60 -7.40 -1.06
CA LEU A 234 0.82 -6.72 -2.33
C LEU A 234 1.67 -7.59 -3.26
N GLY A 235 1.13 -7.90 -4.45
CA GLY A 235 1.77 -8.77 -5.42
C GLY A 235 3.11 -8.23 -5.94
N SER A 236 3.24 -6.91 -6.06
CA SER A 236 4.48 -6.24 -6.46
C SER A 236 5.66 -6.59 -5.55
N TYR A 237 5.49 -6.47 -4.24
CA TYR A 237 6.54 -6.82 -3.28
C TYR A 237 6.87 -8.31 -3.28
N ALA A 238 5.85 -9.17 -3.33
CA ALA A 238 6.04 -10.61 -3.42
C ALA A 238 6.81 -10.97 -4.70
N TYR A 239 6.46 -10.35 -5.83
CA TYR A 239 7.11 -10.61 -7.11
C TYR A 239 8.57 -10.13 -7.12
N GLY A 240 8.87 -8.98 -6.51
CA GLY A 240 10.25 -8.52 -6.32
C GLY A 240 11.10 -9.52 -5.55
N ARG A 241 10.59 -10.05 -4.44
CA ARG A 241 11.27 -11.08 -3.64
C ARG A 241 11.42 -12.41 -4.40
N TYR A 242 10.39 -12.83 -5.14
CA TYR A 242 10.46 -13.99 -6.01
C TYR A 242 11.58 -13.87 -7.07
N LYS A 243 11.66 -12.73 -7.77
CA LYS A 243 12.73 -12.46 -8.75
C LYS A 243 14.13 -12.42 -8.12
N ALA A 244 14.24 -12.00 -6.87
CA ALA A 244 15.48 -12.03 -6.09
C ALA A 244 15.84 -13.45 -5.58
N GLY A 245 15.06 -14.48 -5.92
CA GLY A 245 15.34 -15.87 -5.58
C GLY A 245 14.80 -16.32 -4.23
N ALA A 246 13.93 -15.53 -3.56
CA ALA A 246 13.30 -15.94 -2.32
C ALA A 246 12.49 -17.24 -2.48
N PRO A 247 12.46 -18.13 -1.47
CA PRO A 247 11.77 -19.42 -1.54
C PRO A 247 10.25 -19.28 -1.39
N ILE A 248 9.65 -18.34 -2.11
CA ILE A 248 8.22 -18.07 -2.04
C ILE A 248 7.50 -18.43 -3.35
N GLY A 249 6.24 -18.81 -3.23
CA GLY A 249 5.29 -18.93 -4.34
C GLY A 249 4.19 -17.89 -4.21
N ILE A 250 3.67 -17.43 -5.33
CA ILE A 250 2.67 -16.36 -5.42
C ILE A 250 1.44 -16.90 -6.11
N VAL A 251 0.26 -16.69 -5.52
CA VAL A 251 -1.03 -17.09 -6.07
C VAL A 251 -1.93 -15.88 -6.21
N LEU A 252 -2.45 -15.66 -7.40
CA LEU A 252 -3.60 -14.79 -7.65
C LEU A 252 -4.87 -15.58 -7.33
N PRO A 253 -5.65 -15.21 -6.29
CA PRO A 253 -6.86 -15.95 -5.93
C PRO A 253 -7.85 -16.04 -7.09
N ARG A 254 -8.34 -17.25 -7.38
CA ARG A 254 -9.15 -17.56 -8.58
C ARG A 254 -10.64 -17.26 -8.40
N ASP A 255 -11.11 -17.09 -7.17
CA ASP A 255 -12.46 -16.65 -6.86
C ASP A 255 -12.65 -15.17 -7.18
N TYR A 256 -11.79 -14.32 -6.71
CA TYR A 256 -11.53 -12.93 -7.15
C TYR A 256 -10.18 -12.45 -6.61
N THR A 257 -9.57 -11.53 -7.34
CA THR A 257 -8.35 -10.83 -6.92
C THR A 257 -8.64 -9.34 -6.84
N LEU A 258 -8.57 -8.78 -5.63
CA LEU A 258 -8.61 -7.33 -5.46
C LEU A 258 -7.38 -6.72 -6.12
N VAL A 259 -7.57 -5.63 -6.84
CA VAL A 259 -6.48 -4.91 -7.48
C VAL A 259 -6.47 -3.47 -7.01
N LEU A 260 -5.38 -3.08 -6.42
CA LEU A 260 -5.10 -1.73 -5.99
C LEU A 260 -4.32 -0.99 -7.07
N SER A 261 -4.60 0.30 -7.25
CA SER A 261 -3.69 1.23 -7.93
C SER A 261 -3.17 2.22 -6.90
N ARG A 262 -1.88 2.14 -6.55
CA ARG A 262 -1.26 3.09 -5.62
C ARG A 262 -1.51 4.50 -6.13
N ALA A 263 -2.04 5.37 -5.28
CA ALA A 263 -2.52 6.68 -5.69
C ALA A 263 -1.61 7.80 -5.20
N ALA A 264 -1.45 8.82 -6.05
CA ALA A 264 -0.67 10.02 -5.79
C ALA A 264 -1.50 11.29 -5.99
N PHE A 265 -1.14 12.35 -5.26
CA PHE A 265 -1.63 13.70 -5.48
C PHE A 265 -0.57 14.75 -5.13
N VAL A 266 -0.72 15.96 -5.68
CA VAL A 266 0.09 17.11 -5.33
C VAL A 266 -0.64 17.90 -4.24
N PRO A 267 -0.03 18.12 -3.04
CA PRO A 267 -0.68 18.87 -1.96
C PRO A 267 -1.00 20.30 -2.35
N VAL A 268 -2.10 20.84 -1.82
CA VAL A 268 -2.53 22.24 -2.06
C VAL A 268 -1.47 23.26 -1.59
N HIS A 269 -0.73 22.92 -0.52
CA HIS A 269 0.34 23.76 0.05
C HIS A 269 1.75 23.24 -0.30
N ALA A 270 1.95 22.62 -1.46
CA ALA A 270 3.26 22.19 -1.93
C ALA A 270 4.19 23.40 -2.13
N ALA A 271 5.47 23.29 -1.70
CA ALA A 271 6.48 24.33 -1.91
C ALA A 271 6.89 24.42 -3.39
N ASN A 272 7.03 23.25 -4.04
CA ASN A 272 7.39 23.13 -5.45
C ASN A 272 6.36 22.25 -6.20
N PRO A 273 5.11 22.74 -6.40
CA PRO A 273 4.08 21.94 -7.04
C PRO A 273 4.42 21.53 -8.48
N GLN A 274 5.29 22.29 -9.17
CA GLN A 274 5.71 21.95 -10.53
C GLN A 274 6.60 20.70 -10.54
N ALA A 275 7.51 20.54 -9.59
CA ALA A 275 8.32 19.34 -9.46
C ALA A 275 7.44 18.12 -9.10
N GLY A 276 6.47 18.30 -8.19
CA GLY A 276 5.48 17.26 -7.84
C GLY A 276 4.67 16.82 -9.06
N LYS A 277 4.15 17.77 -9.85
CA LYS A 277 3.40 17.50 -11.08
C LYS A 277 4.23 16.78 -12.14
N LYS A 278 5.49 17.20 -12.34
CA LYS A 278 6.41 16.52 -13.28
C LYS A 278 6.68 15.06 -12.87
N PHE A 279 6.90 14.82 -11.58
CA PHE A 279 7.12 13.44 -11.11
C PHE A 279 5.84 12.61 -11.22
N LEU A 280 4.66 13.17 -10.94
CA LEU A 280 3.37 12.52 -11.16
C LEU A 280 3.18 12.15 -12.63
N ASP A 281 3.43 13.09 -13.56
CA ASP A 281 3.36 12.83 -15.00
C ASP A 281 4.35 11.74 -15.42
N TYR A 282 5.58 11.75 -14.87
CA TYR A 282 6.54 10.68 -15.12
C TYR A 282 6.01 9.32 -14.67
N LEU A 283 5.44 9.20 -13.46
CA LEU A 283 4.87 7.95 -12.96
C LEU A 283 3.73 7.42 -13.86
N LEU A 284 2.95 8.31 -14.49
CA LEU A 284 1.86 7.97 -15.40
C LEU A 284 2.33 7.77 -16.86
N SER A 285 3.52 8.24 -17.20
CA SER A 285 4.07 8.16 -18.57
C SER A 285 4.38 6.72 -18.97
N LEU A 286 4.47 6.46 -20.30
CA LEU A 286 4.90 5.17 -20.82
C LEU A 286 6.27 4.76 -20.29
N ARG A 287 7.23 5.72 -20.19
CA ARG A 287 8.57 5.45 -19.63
C ARG A 287 8.50 5.05 -18.17
N GLY A 288 7.77 5.79 -17.34
CA GLY A 288 7.61 5.47 -15.92
C GLY A 288 6.92 4.13 -15.71
N GLN A 289 5.89 3.82 -16.50
CA GLN A 289 5.18 2.54 -16.45
C GLN A 289 6.06 1.36 -16.89
N GLN A 290 6.91 1.52 -17.91
CA GLN A 290 7.89 0.51 -18.31
C GLN A 290 8.93 0.29 -17.20
N MET A 291 9.50 1.37 -16.67
CA MET A 291 10.45 1.31 -15.55
C MET A 291 9.82 0.62 -14.32
N ALA A 292 8.57 0.95 -14.01
CA ALA A 292 7.83 0.35 -12.91
C ALA A 292 7.66 -1.16 -13.09
N ALA A 293 7.28 -1.62 -14.28
CA ALA A 293 7.11 -3.05 -14.57
C ALA A 293 8.44 -3.83 -14.56
N GLU A 294 9.53 -3.23 -15.07
CA GLU A 294 10.83 -3.88 -15.21
C GLU A 294 11.65 -3.90 -13.92
N LYS A 295 11.68 -2.78 -13.20
CA LYS A 295 12.61 -2.51 -12.10
C LYS A 295 11.94 -2.35 -10.74
N SER A 296 10.71 -1.84 -10.70
CA SER A 296 9.95 -1.65 -9.47
C SER A 296 8.99 -2.79 -9.17
N PHE A 297 8.96 -3.81 -10.03
CA PHE A 297 8.19 -5.04 -9.87
C PHE A 297 6.66 -4.86 -9.87
N PHE A 298 6.15 -3.71 -10.28
CA PHE A 298 4.71 -3.53 -10.42
C PHE A 298 4.16 -4.37 -11.57
N PHE A 299 2.96 -4.92 -11.36
CA PHE A 299 2.28 -5.63 -12.43
C PHE A 299 1.82 -4.63 -13.50
N ALA A 300 1.87 -5.03 -14.76
CA ALA A 300 1.38 -4.19 -15.85
C ALA A 300 -0.14 -4.34 -16.01
N TYR A 301 -0.84 -3.22 -16.11
CA TYR A 301 -2.28 -3.21 -16.33
C TYR A 301 -2.66 -3.87 -17.67
N GLY A 302 -3.65 -4.76 -17.65
CA GLY A 302 -4.17 -5.41 -18.86
C GLY A 302 -3.26 -6.51 -19.44
N GLN A 303 -2.16 -6.85 -18.77
CA GLN A 303 -1.30 -7.97 -19.16
C GLN A 303 -1.59 -9.22 -18.32
N ALA A 304 -1.21 -10.37 -18.87
CA ALA A 304 -1.23 -11.62 -18.15
C ALA A 304 -0.33 -11.57 -16.90
N ALA A 305 -0.62 -12.42 -15.92
CA ALA A 305 0.24 -12.57 -14.76
C ALA A 305 1.67 -12.95 -15.21
N PRO A 306 2.70 -12.38 -14.55
CA PRO A 306 4.08 -12.67 -14.95
C PRO A 306 4.47 -14.12 -14.65
N GLU A 307 5.55 -14.58 -15.28
CA GLU A 307 6.09 -15.92 -15.07
C GLU A 307 6.36 -16.19 -13.58
N GLY A 308 6.02 -17.40 -13.13
CA GLY A 308 6.21 -17.83 -11.74
C GLY A 308 5.07 -17.44 -10.79
N VAL A 309 4.04 -16.76 -11.28
CA VAL A 309 2.84 -16.45 -10.53
C VAL A 309 1.73 -17.45 -10.89
N ASP A 310 1.21 -18.18 -9.90
CA ASP A 310 0.06 -19.09 -10.08
C ASP A 310 -1.22 -18.25 -10.24
N ALA A 311 -1.76 -18.23 -11.45
CA ALA A 311 -2.94 -17.47 -11.82
C ALA A 311 -3.95 -18.36 -12.58
N ALA A 312 -5.16 -17.88 -12.77
CA ALA A 312 -6.09 -18.47 -13.72
C ALA A 312 -5.57 -18.27 -15.16
N GLU A 313 -6.12 -19.06 -16.10
CA GLU A 313 -5.83 -18.88 -17.53
C GLU A 313 -6.10 -17.43 -17.95
N PRO A 314 -5.29 -16.86 -18.87
CA PRO A 314 -5.35 -15.44 -19.25
C PRO A 314 -6.76 -14.98 -19.64
N GLU A 315 -7.53 -15.83 -20.31
CA GLU A 315 -8.89 -15.55 -20.77
C GLU A 315 -9.89 -15.34 -19.59
N LEU A 316 -9.59 -15.93 -18.45
CA LEU A 316 -10.43 -15.84 -17.24
C LEU A 316 -10.01 -14.70 -16.30
N GLN A 317 -8.78 -14.19 -16.43
CA GLN A 317 -8.23 -13.22 -15.50
C GLN A 317 -9.06 -11.93 -15.45
N SER A 318 -9.53 -11.42 -16.58
CA SER A 318 -10.37 -10.21 -16.64
C SER A 318 -11.67 -10.33 -15.83
N GLY A 319 -12.24 -11.53 -15.75
CA GLY A 319 -13.44 -11.84 -14.95
C GLY A 319 -13.15 -12.01 -13.45
N ILE A 320 -11.89 -12.19 -13.07
CA ILE A 320 -11.46 -12.43 -11.69
C ILE A 320 -10.99 -11.14 -11.02
N TYR A 321 -10.33 -10.24 -11.75
CA TYR A 321 -9.84 -8.98 -11.21
C TYR A 321 -10.97 -8.07 -10.74
N ARG A 322 -10.81 -7.51 -9.56
CA ARG A 322 -11.70 -6.53 -8.93
C ARG A 322 -10.90 -5.27 -8.60
N PRO A 323 -10.74 -4.36 -9.56
CA PRO A 323 -10.08 -3.08 -9.30
C PRO A 323 -10.85 -2.31 -8.21
N ILE A 324 -10.10 -1.74 -7.28
CA ILE A 324 -10.61 -0.80 -6.28
C ILE A 324 -10.59 0.59 -6.94
N PRO A 325 -11.76 1.14 -7.37
CA PRO A 325 -11.78 2.38 -8.12
C PRO A 325 -11.50 3.57 -7.20
N LEU A 326 -10.69 4.51 -7.66
CA LEU A 326 -10.56 5.83 -7.03
C LEU A 326 -11.87 6.59 -7.23
N GLY A 327 -12.56 6.92 -6.13
CA GLY A 327 -13.85 7.58 -6.23
C GLY A 327 -14.62 7.62 -4.89
N PRO A 328 -15.86 8.13 -4.92
CA PRO A 328 -16.65 8.40 -3.72
C PRO A 328 -16.96 7.15 -2.89
N ALA A 329 -16.94 5.95 -3.48
CA ALA A 329 -17.11 4.70 -2.74
C ALA A 329 -16.02 4.51 -1.67
N LEU A 330 -14.81 5.05 -1.88
CA LEU A 330 -13.72 5.01 -0.91
C LEU A 330 -13.96 5.89 0.32
N LEU A 331 -14.81 6.91 0.23
CA LEU A 331 -15.22 7.69 1.40
C LEU A 331 -16.03 6.84 2.40
N ALA A 332 -16.73 5.80 1.90
CA ALA A 332 -17.42 4.86 2.78
C ALA A 332 -16.46 3.96 3.56
N VAL A 333 -15.24 3.74 3.07
CA VAL A 333 -14.16 3.00 3.75
C VAL A 333 -13.70 3.80 4.99
N THR A 334 -13.60 5.13 4.86
CA THR A 334 -13.16 6.02 5.94
C THR A 334 -14.27 6.37 6.95
N ASP A 335 -15.51 5.88 6.76
CA ASP A 335 -16.60 6.10 7.70
C ASP A 335 -16.30 5.49 9.08
N ARG A 336 -16.39 6.32 10.12
CA ARG A 336 -16.00 5.96 11.49
C ARG A 336 -16.83 4.80 12.06
N HIS A 337 -18.13 4.76 11.76
CA HIS A 337 -19.02 3.70 12.29
C HIS A 337 -18.76 2.37 11.61
N LYS A 338 -18.58 2.38 10.27
CA LYS A 338 -18.21 1.18 9.51
C LYS A 338 -16.86 0.65 9.94
N LYS A 339 -15.88 1.54 10.11
CA LYS A 339 -14.54 1.18 10.58
C LYS A 339 -14.60 0.57 11.99
N ALA A 340 -15.28 1.20 12.93
CA ALA A 340 -15.41 0.69 14.29
C ALA A 340 -16.11 -0.68 14.32
N ARG A 341 -17.13 -0.89 13.48
CA ARG A 341 -17.83 -2.16 13.37
C ARG A 341 -16.90 -3.26 12.83
N LEU A 342 -16.22 -3.03 11.70
CA LEU A 342 -15.32 -4.02 11.11
C LEU A 342 -14.17 -4.37 12.05
N LEU A 343 -13.56 -3.37 12.70
CA LEU A 343 -12.52 -3.59 13.71
C LEU A 343 -13.02 -4.41 14.92
N LYS A 344 -14.26 -4.16 15.35
CA LYS A 344 -14.87 -4.95 16.43
C LYS A 344 -15.04 -6.41 16.01
N GLU A 345 -15.62 -6.67 14.85
CA GLU A 345 -15.81 -8.03 14.30
C GLU A 345 -14.46 -8.74 14.13
N TRP A 346 -13.45 -8.05 13.60
CA TRP A 346 -12.08 -8.54 13.48
C TRP A 346 -11.48 -8.94 14.84
N ASN A 347 -11.51 -8.03 15.81
CA ASN A 347 -10.94 -8.29 17.13
C ASN A 347 -11.63 -9.45 17.84
N GLN A 348 -12.96 -9.57 17.72
CA GLN A 348 -13.70 -10.69 18.29
C GLN A 348 -13.25 -12.03 17.72
N SER A 349 -12.94 -12.11 16.43
CA SER A 349 -12.48 -13.34 15.77
C SER A 349 -11.10 -13.80 16.29
N PHE A 350 -10.25 -12.87 16.74
CA PHE A 350 -8.94 -13.18 17.32
C PHE A 350 -8.93 -13.32 18.84
N GLN A 351 -10.01 -12.88 19.53
CA GLN A 351 -10.15 -12.96 20.99
C GLN A 351 -10.93 -14.18 21.46
N SER A 352 -11.55 -14.94 20.55
CA SER A 352 -12.34 -16.14 20.87
C SER A 352 -11.41 -17.30 21.30
N ARG A 353 -10.75 -17.15 22.44
CA ARG A 353 -9.91 -18.16 23.10
C ARG A 353 -10.51 -18.55 24.44
#